data_8eefafa8750601ae7ffb88e6a1dc7db2
#
_entry.id   8eefafa8750601ae7ffb88e6a1dc7db2
#
_cell.length_a   1.000
_cell.length_b   1.000
_cell.length_c   1.000
_cell.angle_alpha   90.00
_cell.angle_beta   90.00
_cell.angle_gamma   90.00
#
_symmetry.space_group_name_H-M   'P 1'
#
loop_
_entity.id
_entity.type
_entity.pdbx_description
1 polymer ?
#
loop_
_entity_poly.entity_id
_entity_poly.type
_entity_poly.pdbx_seq_one_letter_code
_entity_poly.pdbx_strand_id
1 'polypeptide(L)'
;MASGVLPRRRSGYTTAVTIGAERFYLTANQRDDGSLGEVFLHWGKHGTSGAGLANSYAIALSAGLAHQVPLADLVRPGIGQFFVPNGHTDDPEIPRVRSAVDYIARRLAIDWLPYPERAALGIYTLTERVQRWERATAFAGARDGYLCRTQTFGSM
;
A
#
# COMPACT_ATOMS: atom_id res chain seq x y z
N MET A 1 1.24 -24.57 16.85
CA MET A 1 0.69 -24.26 15.52
C MET A 1 -0.64 -23.55 15.71
N ALA A 2 -0.68 -22.24 15.45
CA ALA A 2 -1.94 -21.50 15.53
C ALA A 2 -2.86 -22.02 14.43
N SER A 3 -4.02 -22.51 14.84
CA SER A 3 -5.08 -23.00 13.96
C SER A 3 -5.43 -21.91 12.95
N GLY A 4 -5.45 -22.22 11.65
CA GLY A 4 -5.82 -21.30 10.57
C GLY A 4 -7.30 -20.90 10.58
N VAL A 5 -8.04 -21.20 11.63
CA VAL A 5 -9.45 -20.86 11.83
C VAL A 5 -9.53 -19.45 12.42
N LEU A 6 -10.15 -18.56 11.67
CA LEU A 6 -10.43 -17.21 12.14
C LEU A 6 -11.51 -17.24 13.24
N PRO A 7 -11.41 -16.34 14.27
CA PRO A 7 -12.43 -16.25 15.30
C PRO A 7 -13.78 -15.88 14.69
N ARG A 8 -14.86 -16.38 15.27
CA ARG A 8 -16.23 -16.11 14.79
C ARG A 8 -16.56 -14.61 14.79
N ARG A 9 -16.03 -13.86 15.74
CA ARG A 9 -16.17 -12.41 15.85
C ARG A 9 -14.77 -11.81 15.86
N ARG A 10 -14.48 -10.90 14.92
CA ARG A 10 -13.15 -10.34 14.71
C ARG A 10 -13.20 -8.85 14.42
N SER A 11 -12.15 -8.15 14.79
CA SER A 11 -11.95 -6.74 14.47
C SER A 11 -11.41 -6.58 13.05
N GLY A 12 -11.73 -5.46 12.44
CA GLY A 12 -11.24 -5.09 11.11
C GLY A 12 -11.82 -3.75 10.69
N TYR A 13 -11.43 -3.29 9.53
CA TYR A 13 -11.98 -2.07 8.94
C TYR A 13 -12.30 -2.24 7.47
N THR A 14 -13.26 -1.44 7.03
CA THR A 14 -13.59 -1.30 5.62
C THR A 14 -13.13 0.07 5.15
N THR A 15 -12.27 0.09 4.17
CA THR A 15 -11.82 1.31 3.48
C THR A 15 -12.60 1.44 2.18
N ALA A 16 -13.29 2.57 2.02
CA ALA A 16 -13.89 2.95 0.76
C ALA A 16 -12.91 3.82 -0.02
N VAL A 17 -12.69 3.53 -1.30
CA VAL A 17 -11.82 4.33 -2.16
C VAL A 17 -12.45 4.50 -3.53
N THR A 18 -12.26 5.68 -4.11
CA THR A 18 -12.59 5.97 -5.50
C THR A 18 -11.31 6.03 -6.31
N ILE A 19 -11.22 5.26 -7.39
CA ILE A 19 -10.10 5.25 -8.33
C ILE A 19 -10.64 5.69 -9.70
N GLY A 20 -10.25 6.89 -10.13
CA GLY A 20 -10.89 7.51 -11.29
C GLY A 20 -12.38 7.74 -11.02
N ALA A 21 -13.26 7.04 -11.74
CA ALA A 21 -14.71 7.11 -11.57
C ALA A 21 -15.31 5.88 -10.83
N GLU A 22 -14.48 4.92 -10.46
CA GLU A 22 -14.92 3.63 -9.92
C GLU A 22 -14.73 3.58 -8.41
N ARG A 23 -15.76 3.11 -7.69
CA ARG A 23 -15.72 2.96 -6.24
C ARG A 23 -15.50 1.52 -5.81
N PHE A 24 -14.54 1.35 -4.88
CA PHE A 24 -14.15 0.08 -4.28
C PHE A 24 -14.31 0.11 -2.77
N TYR A 25 -14.56 -1.06 -2.21
CA TYR A 25 -14.55 -1.27 -0.76
C TYR A 25 -13.59 -2.42 -0.46
N LEU A 26 -12.59 -2.14 0.37
CA LEU A 26 -11.64 -3.10 0.88
C LEU A 26 -11.94 -3.35 2.35
N THR A 27 -12.35 -4.55 2.70
CA THR A 27 -12.50 -4.97 4.10
C THR A 27 -11.34 -5.88 4.47
N ALA A 28 -10.66 -5.56 5.55
CA ALA A 28 -9.54 -6.32 6.08
C ALA A 28 -9.80 -6.64 7.55
N ASN A 29 -9.81 -7.91 7.91
CA ASN A 29 -10.06 -8.40 9.26
C ASN A 29 -8.81 -9.03 9.85
N GLN A 30 -8.59 -8.80 11.14
CA GLN A 30 -7.43 -9.29 11.86
C GLN A 30 -7.71 -10.59 12.60
N ARG A 31 -6.63 -11.33 12.87
CA ARG A 31 -6.60 -12.46 13.80
C ARG A 31 -6.50 -11.96 15.24
N ASP A 32 -6.55 -12.87 16.19
CA ASP A 32 -6.43 -12.56 17.62
C ASP A 32 -5.05 -11.95 17.97
N ASP A 33 -4.02 -12.29 17.20
CA ASP A 33 -2.66 -11.75 17.36
C ASP A 33 -2.45 -10.37 16.68
N GLY A 34 -3.52 -9.81 16.09
CA GLY A 34 -3.47 -8.53 15.39
C GLY A 34 -2.96 -8.60 13.95
N SER A 35 -2.53 -9.75 13.45
CA SER A 35 -2.12 -9.92 12.06
C SER A 35 -3.32 -9.95 11.11
N LEU A 36 -3.10 -9.64 9.83
CA LEU A 36 -4.14 -9.74 8.80
C LEU A 36 -4.58 -11.20 8.64
N GLY A 37 -5.88 -11.44 8.72
CA GLY A 37 -6.47 -12.77 8.64
C GLY A 37 -7.22 -13.05 7.35
N GLU A 38 -7.96 -12.07 6.85
CA GLU A 38 -8.77 -12.20 5.64
C GLU A 38 -9.04 -10.84 5.00
N VAL A 39 -9.36 -10.88 3.72
CA VAL A 39 -9.63 -9.71 2.90
C VAL A 39 -10.90 -9.95 2.09
N PHE A 40 -11.74 -8.92 1.99
CA PHE A 40 -12.89 -8.87 1.08
C PHE A 40 -12.80 -7.65 0.19
N LEU A 41 -13.17 -7.81 -1.06
CA LEU A 41 -13.23 -6.73 -2.04
C LEU A 41 -14.63 -6.66 -2.64
N HIS A 42 -15.18 -5.46 -2.65
CA HIS A 42 -16.41 -5.16 -3.34
C HIS A 42 -16.17 -4.08 -4.39
N TRP A 43 -16.51 -4.39 -5.65
CA TRP A 43 -16.39 -3.48 -6.77
C TRP A 43 -17.59 -3.60 -7.70
N GLY A 44 -18.26 -2.48 -7.91
CA GLY A 44 -19.39 -2.41 -8.85
C GLY A 44 -20.59 -3.26 -8.47
N LYS A 45 -21.37 -3.65 -9.47
CA LYS A 45 -22.59 -4.44 -9.28
C LYS A 45 -22.28 -5.94 -9.26
N HIS A 46 -22.94 -6.67 -8.40
CA HIS A 46 -22.89 -8.13 -8.40
C HIS A 46 -23.24 -8.71 -9.79
N GLY A 47 -22.54 -9.76 -10.18
CA GLY A 47 -22.72 -10.41 -11.47
C GLY A 47 -21.93 -9.83 -12.62
N THR A 48 -21.17 -8.75 -12.41
CA THR A 48 -20.23 -8.23 -13.41
C THR A 48 -18.88 -8.97 -13.34
N SER A 49 -18.15 -8.99 -14.46
CA SER A 49 -16.79 -9.58 -14.51
C SER A 49 -15.85 -8.91 -13.53
N GLY A 50 -15.93 -7.58 -13.38
CA GLY A 50 -15.11 -6.83 -12.42
C GLY A 50 -15.36 -7.26 -10.97
N ALA A 51 -16.63 -7.38 -10.57
CA ALA A 51 -17.00 -7.85 -9.24
C ALA A 51 -16.53 -9.30 -9.00
N GLY A 52 -16.66 -10.17 -10.00
CA GLY A 52 -16.21 -11.56 -9.93
C GLY A 52 -14.69 -11.67 -9.77
N LEU A 53 -13.93 -10.93 -10.56
CA LEU A 53 -12.47 -10.93 -10.49
C LEU A 53 -11.96 -10.32 -9.17
N ALA A 54 -12.57 -9.24 -8.70
CA ALA A 54 -12.22 -8.64 -7.41
C ALA A 54 -12.46 -9.62 -6.26
N ASN A 55 -13.60 -10.32 -6.26
CA ASN A 55 -13.90 -11.33 -5.27
C ASN A 55 -12.92 -12.52 -5.35
N SER A 56 -12.59 -12.99 -6.54
CA SER A 56 -11.63 -14.09 -6.73
C SER A 56 -10.24 -13.70 -6.23
N TYR A 57 -9.81 -12.46 -6.46
CA TYR A 57 -8.55 -11.94 -5.94
C TYR A 57 -8.55 -11.88 -4.40
N ALA A 58 -9.63 -11.41 -3.78
CA ALA A 58 -9.77 -11.39 -2.33
C ALA A 58 -9.73 -12.80 -1.72
N ILE A 59 -10.37 -13.78 -2.36
CA ILE A 59 -10.32 -15.18 -1.95
C ILE A 59 -8.89 -15.72 -2.03
N ALA A 60 -8.16 -15.43 -3.11
CA ALA A 60 -6.77 -15.86 -3.27
C ALA A 60 -5.85 -15.26 -2.21
N LEU A 61 -5.99 -13.96 -1.90
CA LEU A 61 -5.26 -13.31 -0.81
C LEU A 61 -5.58 -13.97 0.54
N SER A 62 -6.85 -14.18 0.84
CA SER A 62 -7.29 -14.78 2.10
C SER A 62 -6.81 -16.23 2.23
N ALA A 63 -6.80 -17.00 1.15
CA ALA A 63 -6.24 -18.35 1.12
C ALA A 63 -4.73 -18.33 1.39
N GLY A 64 -3.98 -17.43 0.77
CA GLY A 64 -2.56 -17.23 1.05
C GLY A 64 -2.29 -16.91 2.52
N LEU A 65 -3.07 -16.00 3.11
CA LEU A 65 -3.00 -15.67 4.54
C LEU A 65 -3.32 -16.86 5.45
N ALA A 66 -4.31 -17.67 5.09
CA ALA A 66 -4.67 -18.89 5.82
C ALA A 66 -3.54 -19.94 5.80
N HIS A 67 -2.78 -19.99 4.71
CA HIS A 67 -1.58 -20.82 4.57
C HIS A 67 -0.29 -20.15 5.08
N GLN A 68 -0.42 -19.04 5.83
CA GLN A 68 0.70 -18.34 6.45
C GLN A 68 1.75 -17.80 5.44
N VAL A 69 1.34 -17.55 4.21
CA VAL A 69 2.20 -16.85 3.25
C VAL A 69 2.44 -15.43 3.77
N PRO A 70 3.71 -14.95 3.82
CA PRO A 70 4.00 -13.60 4.27
C PRO A 70 3.24 -12.55 3.46
N LEU A 71 2.63 -11.57 4.14
CA LEU A 71 1.83 -10.55 3.46
C LEU A 71 2.67 -9.77 2.43
N ALA A 72 3.94 -9.52 2.70
CA ALA A 72 4.85 -8.87 1.76
C ALA A 72 4.94 -9.63 0.41
N ASP A 73 4.93 -10.96 0.45
CA ASP A 73 4.98 -11.79 -0.76
C ASP A 73 3.64 -11.81 -1.49
N LEU A 74 2.52 -11.74 -0.76
CA LEU A 74 1.18 -11.68 -1.33
C LEU A 74 0.90 -10.36 -2.06
N VAL A 75 1.37 -9.23 -1.51
CA VAL A 75 1.12 -7.91 -2.08
C VAL A 75 2.12 -7.52 -3.17
N ARG A 76 3.36 -8.04 -3.11
CA ARG A 76 4.44 -7.71 -4.05
C ARG A 76 4.04 -7.81 -5.53
N PRO A 77 3.36 -8.88 -6.00
CA PRO A 77 2.96 -8.98 -7.41
C PRO A 77 1.96 -7.93 -7.86
N GLY A 78 1.19 -7.36 -6.92
CA GLY A 78 0.18 -6.33 -7.21
C GLY A 78 0.76 -4.93 -7.39
N ILE A 79 1.93 -4.67 -6.79
CA ILE A 79 2.53 -3.34 -6.80
C ILE A 79 2.96 -2.96 -8.21
N GLY A 80 2.45 -1.82 -8.68
CA GLY A 80 2.79 -1.28 -9.98
C GLY A 80 2.10 -1.94 -11.18
N GLN A 81 1.23 -2.93 -10.98
CA GLN A 81 0.42 -3.48 -12.06
C GLN A 81 -0.47 -2.39 -12.68
N PHE A 82 -0.48 -2.34 -14.01
CA PHE A 82 -1.18 -1.30 -14.78
C PHE A 82 -2.37 -1.86 -15.52
N PHE A 83 -3.56 -1.42 -15.15
CA PHE A 83 -4.82 -1.64 -15.87
C PHE A 83 -5.90 -0.66 -15.38
N VAL A 84 -7.00 -0.58 -16.10
CA VAL A 84 -8.15 0.30 -15.78
C VAL A 84 -9.04 -0.40 -14.73
N PRO A 85 -9.56 0.32 -13.70
CA PRO A 85 -9.36 1.74 -13.43
C PRO A 85 -8.00 2.05 -12.80
N ASN A 86 -7.44 3.21 -13.14
CA ASN A 86 -6.19 3.74 -12.61
C ASN A 86 -6.27 5.26 -12.47
N GLY A 87 -5.25 5.87 -11.91
CA GLY A 87 -5.15 7.32 -11.79
C GLY A 87 -5.25 7.82 -10.36
N HIS A 88 -5.94 8.94 -10.18
CA HIS A 88 -6.10 9.56 -8.87
C HIS A 88 -7.08 8.79 -7.99
N THR A 89 -6.82 8.82 -6.68
CA THR A 89 -7.70 8.26 -5.65
C THR A 89 -8.13 9.37 -4.68
N ASP A 90 -9.17 9.11 -3.91
CA ASP A 90 -9.60 9.94 -2.79
C ASP A 90 -8.93 9.55 -1.45
N ASP A 91 -7.95 8.64 -1.49
CA ASP A 91 -7.13 8.25 -0.33
C ASP A 91 -5.88 9.15 -0.24
N PRO A 92 -5.74 10.00 0.80
CA PRO A 92 -4.60 10.91 0.93
C PRO A 92 -3.26 10.18 1.13
N GLU A 93 -3.29 8.97 1.68
CA GLU A 93 -2.09 8.13 1.84
C GLU A 93 -1.60 7.56 0.50
N ILE A 94 -2.53 7.31 -0.43
CA ILE A 94 -2.24 6.70 -1.73
C ILE A 94 -2.92 7.53 -2.83
N PRO A 95 -2.46 8.76 -3.10
CA PRO A 95 -3.19 9.70 -3.97
C PRO A 95 -3.23 9.31 -5.45
N ARG A 96 -2.40 8.35 -5.88
CA ARG A 96 -2.36 7.88 -7.26
C ARG A 96 -1.92 6.43 -7.33
N VAL A 97 -2.59 5.67 -8.20
CA VAL A 97 -2.33 4.24 -8.43
C VAL A 97 -2.35 3.87 -9.90
N ARG A 98 -1.75 2.74 -10.22
CA ARG A 98 -1.70 2.20 -11.58
C ARG A 98 -2.84 1.23 -11.88
N SER A 99 -3.50 0.72 -10.83
CA SER A 99 -4.70 -0.12 -10.92
C SER A 99 -5.35 -0.27 -9.55
N ALA A 100 -6.53 -0.87 -9.49
CA ALA A 100 -7.16 -1.25 -8.24
C ALA A 100 -6.30 -2.25 -7.44
N VAL A 101 -5.63 -3.19 -8.11
CA VAL A 101 -4.72 -4.16 -7.46
C VAL A 101 -3.50 -3.47 -6.86
N ASP A 102 -2.93 -2.49 -7.56
CA ASP A 102 -1.83 -1.66 -7.03
C ASP A 102 -2.28 -0.88 -5.76
N TYR A 103 -3.52 -0.36 -5.76
CA TYR A 103 -4.09 0.28 -4.57
C TYR A 103 -4.20 -0.68 -3.39
N ILE A 104 -4.82 -1.84 -3.62
CA ILE A 104 -5.04 -2.86 -2.58
C ILE A 104 -3.71 -3.32 -1.99
N ALA A 105 -2.72 -3.60 -2.82
CA ALA A 105 -1.39 -4.00 -2.39
C ALA A 105 -0.73 -2.93 -1.50
N ARG A 106 -0.80 -1.65 -1.88
CA ARG A 106 -0.26 -0.53 -1.10
C ARG A 106 -1.01 -0.32 0.20
N ARG A 107 -2.36 -0.36 0.17
CA ARG A 107 -3.20 -0.16 1.36
C ARG A 107 -2.95 -1.26 2.39
N LEU A 108 -2.96 -2.53 1.98
CA LEU A 108 -2.65 -3.64 2.87
C LEU A 108 -1.23 -3.56 3.45
N ALA A 109 -0.25 -3.15 2.64
CA ALA A 109 1.11 -2.96 3.12
C ALA A 109 1.21 -1.82 4.16
N ILE A 110 0.54 -0.68 3.92
CA ILE A 110 0.54 0.45 4.86
C ILE A 110 -0.10 0.07 6.19
N ASP A 111 -1.21 -0.65 6.16
CA ASP A 111 -1.98 -0.97 7.36
C ASP A 111 -1.40 -2.13 8.18
N TRP A 112 -0.71 -3.09 7.53
CA TRP A 112 -0.40 -4.38 8.16
C TRP A 112 1.08 -4.76 8.14
N LEU A 113 1.94 -4.09 7.35
CA LEU A 113 3.38 -4.35 7.34
C LEU A 113 4.16 -3.34 8.18
N PRO A 114 5.17 -3.78 8.92
CA PRO A 114 6.09 -2.87 9.61
C PRO A 114 6.95 -2.08 8.60
N TYR A 115 7.46 -0.93 9.03
CA TYR A 115 8.23 -0.02 8.18
C TYR A 115 9.34 -0.70 7.33
N PRO A 116 10.20 -1.58 7.90
CA PRO A 116 11.28 -2.18 7.10
C PRO A 116 10.77 -2.99 5.92
N GLU A 117 9.70 -3.76 6.09
CA GLU A 117 9.09 -4.57 5.03
C GLU A 117 8.43 -3.69 3.96
N ARG A 118 7.68 -2.64 4.39
CA ARG A 118 7.08 -1.67 3.46
C ARG A 118 8.14 -0.90 2.67
N ALA A 119 9.21 -0.45 3.35
CA ALA A 119 10.30 0.28 2.72
C ALA A 119 11.02 -0.58 1.66
N ALA A 120 11.19 -1.88 1.91
CA ALA A 120 11.73 -2.83 0.93
C ALA A 120 10.84 -2.98 -0.31
N LEU A 121 9.53 -2.74 -0.18
CA LEU A 121 8.57 -2.69 -1.28
C LEU A 121 8.45 -1.30 -1.93
N GLY A 122 9.17 -0.30 -1.42
CA GLY A 122 9.05 1.08 -1.87
C GLY A 122 7.74 1.77 -1.46
N ILE A 123 7.09 1.29 -0.42
CA ILE A 123 5.81 1.80 0.08
C ILE A 123 6.04 2.62 1.36
N TYR A 124 5.61 3.87 1.32
CA TYR A 124 5.77 4.82 2.42
C TYR A 124 4.45 5.54 2.69
N THR A 125 4.17 5.82 3.96
CA THR A 125 3.06 6.71 4.36
C THR A 125 3.30 8.14 3.87
N LEU A 126 2.28 8.98 3.90
CA LEU A 126 2.42 10.39 3.53
C LEU A 126 3.48 11.09 4.39
N THR A 127 3.43 10.89 5.70
CA THR A 127 4.40 11.46 6.64
C THR A 127 5.83 11.01 6.34
N GLU A 128 6.04 9.72 6.08
CA GLU A 128 7.35 9.19 5.73
C GLU A 128 7.88 9.75 4.41
N ARG A 129 7.01 9.96 3.42
CA ARG A 129 7.39 10.61 2.14
C ARG A 129 7.84 12.05 2.33
N VAL A 130 7.11 12.82 3.15
CA VAL A 130 7.48 14.20 3.48
C VAL A 130 8.84 14.23 4.18
N GLN A 131 9.04 13.42 5.21
CA GLN A 131 10.31 13.34 5.93
C GLN A 131 11.49 12.92 5.03
N ARG A 132 11.26 11.99 4.11
CA ARG A 132 12.28 11.58 3.14
C ARG A 132 12.63 12.71 2.18
N TRP A 133 11.64 13.45 1.71
CA TRP A 133 11.85 14.61 0.85
C TRP A 133 12.63 15.72 1.58
N GLU A 134 12.25 16.05 2.81
CA GLU A 134 12.95 17.06 3.64
C GLU A 134 14.42 16.69 3.87
N ARG A 135 14.71 15.43 4.18
CA ARG A 135 16.10 14.96 4.33
C ARG A 135 16.89 15.05 3.03
N ALA A 136 16.29 14.71 1.91
CA ALA A 136 16.94 14.78 0.61
C ALA A 136 17.26 16.22 0.20
N THR A 137 16.35 17.17 0.45
CA THR A 137 16.54 18.59 0.15
C THR A 137 17.55 19.25 1.08
N ALA A 138 17.54 18.91 2.38
CA ALA A 138 18.55 19.39 3.33
C ALA A 138 19.97 18.94 2.94
N PHE A 139 20.13 17.70 2.47
CA PHE A 139 21.41 17.18 2.00
C PHE A 139 21.89 17.84 0.70
N ALA A 140 20.98 18.14 -0.23
CA ALA A 140 21.29 18.88 -1.47
C ALA A 140 21.77 20.31 -1.17
N GLY A 141 21.04 21.03 -0.31
CA GLY A 141 21.42 22.39 0.11
C GLY A 141 22.75 22.47 0.84
N ALA A 142 23.13 21.43 1.59
CA ALA A 142 24.44 21.37 2.24
C ALA A 142 25.59 21.19 1.22
N ARG A 143 25.37 20.49 0.12
CA ARG A 143 26.38 20.33 -0.95
C ARG A 143 26.63 21.64 -1.72
N ASP A 144 25.57 22.38 -2.02
CA ASP A 144 25.68 23.66 -2.71
C ASP A 144 26.37 24.72 -1.84
N GLY A 145 26.19 24.68 -0.53
CA GLY A 145 26.89 25.55 0.42
C GLY A 145 28.40 25.29 0.52
N TYR A 146 28.85 24.07 0.25
CA TYR A 146 30.28 23.74 0.20
C TYR A 146 30.96 24.21 -1.09
N LEU A 147 30.27 24.19 -2.22
CA LEU A 147 30.81 24.66 -3.51
C LEU A 147 30.93 26.18 -3.56
N CYS A 148 30.12 26.93 -2.83
CA CYS A 148 30.20 28.37 -2.79
C CYS A 148 31.34 28.94 -1.89
N ARG A 149 31.91 28.12 -0.98
CA ARG A 149 33.01 28.53 -0.09
C ARG A 149 34.42 28.34 -0.66
N THR A 150 34.55 27.66 -1.78
CA THR A 150 35.90 27.40 -2.38
C THR A 150 36.29 28.36 -3.49
N GLN A 151 35.49 29.39 -3.80
CA GLN A 151 35.80 30.35 -4.85
C GLN A 151 36.26 31.76 -4.38
N THR A 152 36.57 31.93 -3.11
CA THR A 152 37.10 33.19 -2.60
C THR A 152 38.50 33.05 -1.96
N PHE A 153 39.48 32.58 -2.74
CA PHE A 153 40.89 32.86 -2.44
C PHE A 153 41.68 32.79 -3.73
N GLY A 154 42.00 33.99 -4.28
CA GLY A 154 42.94 34.06 -5.40
C GLY A 154 42.84 35.38 -6.17
N SER A 155 43.17 36.50 -5.52
CA SER A 155 43.61 37.71 -6.22
C SER A 155 44.53 38.52 -5.29
N MET A 156 45.79 38.30 -5.45
CA MET A 156 46.88 39.27 -5.33
C MET A 156 48.03 38.79 -6.21
#